data_8785fb36315995701ab2d92cf6c0ff7c
#
_entry.id   8785fb36315995701ab2d92cf6c0ff7c
#
_cell.length_a   1.000
_cell.length_b   1.000
_cell.length_c   1.000
_cell.angle_alpha   90.00
_cell.angle_beta   90.00
_cell.angle_gamma   90.00
#
_symmetry.space_group_name_H-M   'P 1'
#
loop_
_entity.id
_entity.type
_entity.pdbx_description
1 polymer ?
#
loop_
_entity_poly.entity_id
_entity_poly.type
_entity_poly.pdbx_seq_one_letter_code
_entity_poly.pdbx_strand_id
1 'polypeptide(L)'
;TPTAMTQFSKVLNALAARHKYGLSATVHRADGMIAATYALLGGIAYQVPEEAVKDKIMTVSVLPRATHQGLSREFLDTDGTIIYAKLVNFLADRYPRNNLIVADLVANRDHYNLILSDRLTHLETLMNRLPPDLRKQAVMIDGKMTTKKAKALREQAIEEMRQGRKRYLFATYSLAKEGLDIPRLDRLYLTTPQKDYAVITQSIGRIARTFEGKGEPIAYDYVDDGIQYLVRSYKKRCTTYRKCGCKFIEQEVSK
;
A
#
# COMPACT_ATOMS: atom_id res chain seq x y z
N THR A 1 -4.27 -25.38 4.21
CA THR A 1 -5.40 -24.54 3.74
C THR A 1 -5.46 -24.59 2.23
N PRO A 2 -6.65 -24.83 1.62
CA PRO A 2 -6.78 -24.78 0.16
C PRO A 2 -6.32 -23.41 -0.32
N THR A 3 -5.50 -23.39 -1.36
CA THR A 3 -5.06 -22.12 -1.97
C THR A 3 -6.28 -21.37 -2.49
N ALA A 4 -6.23 -20.02 -2.52
CA ALA A 4 -7.31 -19.19 -3.08
C ALA A 4 -7.70 -19.66 -4.51
N MET A 5 -6.74 -20.20 -5.26
CA MET A 5 -6.96 -20.79 -6.57
C MET A 5 -7.84 -22.05 -6.54
N THR A 6 -7.71 -22.90 -5.51
CA THR A 6 -8.56 -24.10 -5.36
C THR A 6 -10.01 -23.72 -5.09
N GLN A 7 -10.26 -22.69 -4.27
CA GLN A 7 -11.61 -22.18 -4.04
C GLN A 7 -12.20 -21.52 -5.27
N PHE A 8 -11.41 -20.72 -5.97
CA PHE A 8 -11.80 -20.05 -7.22
C PHE A 8 -12.18 -21.07 -8.33
N SER A 9 -11.40 -22.15 -8.49
CA SER A 9 -11.70 -23.23 -9.43
C SER A 9 -13.01 -23.96 -9.09
N LYS A 10 -13.25 -24.23 -7.80
CA LYS A 10 -14.50 -24.87 -7.36
C LYS A 10 -15.71 -24.01 -7.67
N VAL A 11 -15.65 -22.71 -7.40
CA VAL A 11 -16.74 -21.78 -7.70
C VAL A 11 -16.99 -21.70 -9.20
N LEU A 12 -15.95 -21.52 -10.02
CA LEU A 12 -16.09 -21.43 -11.48
C LEU A 12 -16.64 -22.70 -12.11
N ASN A 13 -16.23 -23.87 -11.62
CA ASN A 13 -16.72 -25.16 -12.14
C ASN A 13 -18.16 -25.44 -11.69
N ALA A 14 -18.59 -24.92 -10.53
CA ALA A 14 -19.97 -25.07 -10.05
C ALA A 14 -20.95 -24.11 -10.74
N LEU A 15 -20.46 -23.04 -11.38
CA LEU A 15 -21.31 -22.09 -12.10
C LEU A 15 -21.75 -22.67 -13.45
N ALA A 16 -23.05 -22.82 -13.66
CA ALA A 16 -23.67 -23.27 -14.93
C ALA A 16 -23.74 -22.16 -16.01
N ALA A 17 -23.03 -21.03 -15.82
CA ALA A 17 -23.04 -19.91 -16.75
C ALA A 17 -22.33 -20.27 -18.06
N ARG A 18 -22.97 -19.94 -19.20
CA ARG A 18 -22.40 -20.13 -20.54
C ARG A 18 -21.16 -19.26 -20.78
N HIS A 19 -21.16 -18.05 -20.25
CA HIS A 19 -20.07 -17.11 -20.37
C HIS A 19 -19.57 -16.71 -18.98
N LYS A 20 -18.25 -16.75 -18.78
CA LYS A 20 -17.58 -16.40 -17.53
C LYS A 20 -16.52 -15.36 -17.81
N TYR A 21 -16.57 -14.22 -17.13
CA TYR A 21 -15.61 -13.13 -17.32
C TYR A 21 -14.88 -12.84 -16.00
N GLY A 22 -13.56 -12.69 -16.09
CA GLY A 22 -12.73 -12.22 -14.99
C GLY A 22 -12.31 -10.76 -15.22
N LEU A 23 -12.43 -9.93 -14.20
CA LEU A 23 -11.92 -8.54 -14.20
C LEU A 23 -10.78 -8.43 -13.20
N SER A 24 -9.66 -7.88 -13.64
CA SER A 24 -8.50 -7.65 -12.77
C SER A 24 -7.75 -6.40 -13.20
N ALA A 25 -7.34 -5.59 -12.22
CA ALA A 25 -6.42 -4.48 -12.47
C ALA A 25 -4.98 -4.97 -12.71
N THR A 26 -4.64 -6.18 -12.23
CA THR A 26 -3.32 -6.79 -12.39
C THR A 26 -3.49 -8.26 -12.75
N VAL A 27 -3.05 -8.65 -13.93
CA VAL A 27 -3.13 -10.05 -14.40
C VAL A 27 -1.97 -10.88 -13.85
N HIS A 28 -0.92 -10.21 -13.34
CA HIS A 28 0.27 -10.87 -12.81
C HIS A 28 -0.01 -11.52 -11.44
N ARG A 29 0.40 -12.79 -11.29
CA ARG A 29 0.33 -13.55 -10.06
C ARG A 29 1.73 -13.92 -9.58
N ALA A 30 2.05 -13.57 -8.34
CA ALA A 30 3.36 -13.86 -7.74
C ALA A 30 3.59 -15.36 -7.50
N ASP A 31 2.51 -16.17 -7.46
CA ASP A 31 2.56 -17.63 -7.28
C ASP A 31 2.74 -18.41 -8.59
N GLY A 32 2.86 -17.73 -9.73
CA GLY A 32 3.02 -18.34 -11.05
C GLY A 32 1.78 -19.05 -11.60
N MET A 33 0.67 -19.09 -10.87
CA MET A 33 -0.54 -19.84 -11.24
C MET A 33 -1.47 -19.10 -12.24
N ILE A 34 -0.95 -18.15 -12.99
CA ILE A 34 -1.74 -17.43 -14.01
C ILE A 34 -2.24 -18.39 -15.11
N ALA A 35 -1.44 -19.41 -15.45
CA ALA A 35 -1.81 -20.43 -16.43
C ALA A 35 -3.10 -21.18 -16.03
N ALA A 36 -3.26 -21.47 -14.73
CA ALA A 36 -4.49 -22.10 -14.23
C ALA A 36 -5.71 -21.16 -14.33
N THR A 37 -5.52 -19.85 -14.17
CA THR A 37 -6.57 -18.86 -14.39
C THR A 37 -7.00 -18.83 -15.87
N TYR A 38 -6.03 -18.85 -16.79
CA TYR A 38 -6.31 -18.90 -18.22
C TYR A 38 -6.98 -20.21 -18.67
N ALA A 39 -6.62 -21.33 -18.06
CA ALA A 39 -7.29 -22.61 -18.32
C ALA A 39 -8.77 -22.59 -17.91
N LEU A 40 -9.16 -21.79 -16.90
CA LEU A 40 -10.54 -21.73 -16.39
C LEU A 40 -11.39 -20.63 -17.05
N LEU A 41 -10.79 -19.51 -17.44
CA LEU A 41 -11.50 -18.33 -17.96
C LEU A 41 -11.14 -17.98 -19.41
N GLY A 42 -10.13 -18.65 -19.98
CA GLY A 42 -9.53 -18.25 -21.25
C GLY A 42 -8.46 -17.17 -21.06
N GLY A 43 -7.84 -16.78 -22.18
CA GLY A 43 -6.84 -15.72 -22.22
C GLY A 43 -7.46 -14.33 -22.01
N ILE A 44 -6.61 -13.29 -22.07
CA ILE A 44 -7.05 -11.89 -21.97
C ILE A 44 -7.90 -11.58 -23.20
N ALA A 45 -9.21 -11.34 -22.99
CA ALA A 45 -10.13 -10.98 -24.05
C ALA A 45 -10.03 -9.49 -24.42
N TYR A 46 -9.74 -8.63 -23.45
CA TYR A 46 -9.59 -7.19 -23.64
C TYR A 46 -8.72 -6.59 -22.55
N GLN A 47 -7.85 -5.67 -22.93
CA GLN A 47 -7.07 -4.84 -22.01
C GLN A 47 -7.38 -3.39 -22.33
N VAL A 48 -7.80 -2.64 -21.29
CA VAL A 48 -8.07 -1.20 -21.44
C VAL A 48 -6.76 -0.50 -21.81
N PRO A 49 -6.70 0.23 -22.93
CA PRO A 49 -5.52 1.01 -23.29
C PRO A 49 -5.21 2.08 -22.23
N GLU A 50 -3.93 2.35 -22.00
CA GLU A 50 -3.52 3.38 -21.03
C GLU A 50 -4.10 4.75 -21.37
N GLU A 51 -4.21 5.07 -22.67
CA GLU A 51 -4.78 6.33 -23.17
C GLU A 51 -6.25 6.52 -22.76
N ALA A 52 -7.02 5.44 -22.69
CA ALA A 52 -8.45 5.51 -22.32
C ALA A 52 -8.69 5.88 -20.85
N VAL A 53 -7.66 5.79 -20.01
CA VAL A 53 -7.73 6.11 -18.57
C VAL A 53 -6.84 7.29 -18.19
N LYS A 54 -6.05 7.81 -19.11
CA LYS A 54 -5.04 8.85 -18.86
C LYS A 54 -5.63 10.11 -18.22
N ASP A 55 -6.82 10.52 -18.66
CA ASP A 55 -7.51 11.70 -18.12
C ASP A 55 -8.19 11.43 -16.75
N LYS A 56 -8.26 10.18 -16.33
CA LYS A 56 -8.87 9.74 -15.07
C LYS A 56 -7.86 9.40 -13.99
N ILE A 57 -6.57 9.45 -14.33
CA ILE A 57 -5.48 9.05 -13.42
C ILE A 57 -4.42 10.14 -13.43
N MET A 58 -4.07 10.63 -12.24
CA MET A 58 -2.96 11.57 -12.04
C MET A 58 -1.63 10.82 -12.00
N THR A 59 -0.59 11.42 -12.56
CA THR A 59 0.78 10.92 -12.38
C THR A 59 1.19 11.06 -10.91
N VAL A 60 1.66 9.97 -10.32
CA VAL A 60 2.12 9.95 -8.93
C VAL A 60 3.63 10.20 -8.90
N SER A 61 4.07 11.11 -8.04
CA SER A 61 5.47 11.33 -7.75
C SER A 61 5.89 10.47 -6.55
N VAL A 62 7.02 9.78 -6.66
CA VAL A 62 7.60 8.97 -5.58
C VAL A 62 8.73 9.73 -4.93
N LEU A 63 8.66 9.92 -3.62
CA LEU A 63 9.69 10.53 -2.79
C LEU A 63 10.36 9.44 -1.93
N PRO A 64 11.57 8.98 -2.30
CA PRO A 64 12.34 8.08 -1.45
C PRO A 64 12.83 8.81 -0.20
N ARG A 65 12.69 8.18 0.97
CA ARG A 65 13.14 8.72 2.26
C ARG A 65 14.14 7.75 2.88
N ALA A 66 15.42 8.09 2.84
CA ALA A 66 16.46 7.30 3.51
C ALA A 66 16.27 7.33 5.02
N THR A 67 16.31 6.16 5.66
CA THR A 67 16.10 6.03 7.11
C THR A 67 17.39 5.71 7.85
N HIS A 68 18.47 5.37 7.13
CA HIS A 68 19.79 5.03 7.64
C HIS A 68 19.78 3.91 8.69
N GLN A 69 18.81 2.98 8.60
CA GLN A 69 18.75 1.83 9.49
C GLN A 69 19.77 0.77 9.05
N GLY A 70 20.63 0.37 9.98
CA GLY A 70 21.67 -0.62 9.75
C GLY A 70 21.24 -2.06 10.11
N LEU A 71 22.12 -3.00 9.80
CA LEU A 71 21.97 -4.41 10.13
C LEU A 71 22.00 -4.59 11.67
N SER A 72 21.11 -5.42 12.21
CA SER A 72 21.06 -5.80 13.62
C SER A 72 20.92 -7.32 13.76
N ARG A 73 21.51 -7.87 14.82
CA ARG A 73 21.33 -9.29 15.19
C ARG A 73 19.91 -9.64 15.59
N GLU A 74 19.10 -8.66 16.00
CA GLU A 74 17.72 -8.84 16.47
C GLU A 74 16.81 -9.55 15.45
N PHE A 75 17.07 -9.38 14.15
CA PHE A 75 16.27 -9.98 13.08
C PHE A 75 17.04 -11.05 12.27
N LEU A 76 18.20 -11.48 12.76
CA LEU A 76 18.95 -12.58 12.16
C LEU A 76 18.65 -13.89 12.87
N ASP A 77 18.76 -14.99 12.15
CA ASP A 77 18.82 -16.34 12.69
C ASP A 77 20.26 -16.69 13.07
N THR A 78 20.47 -17.86 13.65
CA THR A 78 21.79 -18.38 14.10
C THR A 78 22.79 -18.52 12.96
N ASP A 79 22.32 -18.75 11.74
CA ASP A 79 23.13 -18.84 10.50
C ASP A 79 23.31 -17.50 9.79
N GLY A 80 22.84 -16.40 10.35
CA GLY A 80 22.89 -15.07 9.75
C GLY A 80 21.79 -14.78 8.73
N THR A 81 20.82 -15.68 8.56
CA THR A 81 19.68 -15.46 7.64
C THR A 81 18.69 -14.46 8.24
N ILE A 82 18.13 -13.57 7.39
CA ILE A 82 17.15 -12.58 7.82
C ILE A 82 15.79 -13.23 8.07
N ILE A 83 15.30 -13.14 9.29
CA ILE A 83 13.93 -13.50 9.65
C ILE A 83 13.02 -12.30 9.38
N TYR A 84 12.32 -12.32 8.23
CA TYR A 84 11.53 -11.18 7.75
C TYR A 84 10.53 -10.63 8.77
N ALA A 85 9.84 -11.49 9.51
CA ALA A 85 8.88 -11.06 10.53
C ALA A 85 9.55 -10.27 11.66
N LYS A 86 10.74 -10.69 12.10
CA LYS A 86 11.54 -9.97 13.09
C LYS A 86 12.07 -8.64 12.53
N LEU A 87 12.53 -8.64 11.25
CA LEU A 87 12.98 -7.44 10.57
C LEU A 87 11.86 -6.37 10.52
N VAL A 88 10.64 -6.76 10.14
CA VAL A 88 9.51 -5.81 10.07
C VAL A 88 9.18 -5.27 11.47
N ASN A 89 9.19 -6.12 12.51
CA ASN A 89 8.97 -5.68 13.89
C ASN A 89 10.08 -4.73 14.35
N PHE A 90 11.35 -5.08 14.08
CA PHE A 90 12.49 -4.22 14.36
C PHE A 90 12.32 -2.82 13.77
N LEU A 91 11.97 -2.72 12.48
CA LEU A 91 11.77 -1.44 11.80
C LEU A 91 10.58 -0.66 12.37
N ALA A 92 9.50 -1.35 12.72
CA ALA A 92 8.31 -0.76 13.32
C ALA A 92 8.58 -0.11 14.70
N ASP A 93 9.57 -0.64 15.42
CA ASP A 93 9.93 -0.17 16.76
C ASP A 93 11.04 0.91 16.77
N ARG A 94 11.67 1.19 15.62
CA ARG A 94 12.78 2.16 15.53
C ARG A 94 12.31 3.60 15.72
N TYR A 95 12.73 4.20 16.82
CA TYR A 95 12.36 5.57 17.19
C TYR A 95 12.77 6.61 16.13
N PRO A 96 14.03 6.67 15.63
CA PRO A 96 14.43 7.66 14.63
C PRO A 96 13.63 7.52 13.33
N ARG A 97 13.37 6.27 12.89
CA ARG A 97 12.59 5.96 11.69
C ARG A 97 11.15 6.44 11.84
N ASN A 98 10.52 6.15 12.97
CA ASN A 98 9.16 6.57 13.25
C ASN A 98 9.03 8.09 13.38
N ASN A 99 10.05 8.76 13.92
CA ASN A 99 10.09 10.22 13.96
C ASN A 99 10.16 10.84 12.57
N LEU A 100 10.95 10.27 11.66
CA LEU A 100 10.98 10.71 10.26
C LEU A 100 9.60 10.58 9.61
N ILE A 101 8.93 9.42 9.79
CA ILE A 101 7.59 9.20 9.27
C ILE A 101 6.59 10.22 9.83
N VAL A 102 6.62 10.44 11.16
CA VAL A 102 5.72 11.41 11.81
C VAL A 102 6.01 12.84 11.36
N ALA A 103 7.28 13.22 11.18
CA ALA A 103 7.65 14.53 10.63
C ALA A 103 7.07 14.75 9.23
N ASP A 104 7.17 13.73 8.35
CA ASP A 104 6.57 13.79 7.02
C ASP A 104 5.03 13.89 7.08
N LEU A 105 4.37 13.20 8.02
CA LEU A 105 2.93 13.29 8.24
C LEU A 105 2.52 14.70 8.71
N VAL A 106 3.29 15.31 9.61
CA VAL A 106 3.04 16.67 10.12
C VAL A 106 3.26 17.71 9.02
N ALA A 107 4.30 17.54 8.20
CA ALA A 107 4.58 18.42 7.06
C ALA A 107 3.45 18.41 6.01
N ASN A 108 2.71 17.31 5.91
CA ASN A 108 1.59 17.13 4.98
C ASN A 108 0.22 17.25 5.69
N ARG A 109 0.11 18.09 6.73
CA ARG A 109 -1.09 18.27 7.55
C ARG A 109 -2.33 18.74 6.77
N ASP A 110 -2.13 19.43 5.66
CA ASP A 110 -3.19 19.97 4.81
C ASP A 110 -3.62 19.02 3.69
N HIS A 111 -3.01 17.84 3.63
CA HIS A 111 -3.26 16.79 2.64
C HIS A 111 -4.10 15.63 3.20
N TYR A 112 -4.56 14.78 2.29
CA TYR A 112 -5.30 13.55 2.63
C TYR A 112 -4.35 12.35 2.56
N ASN A 113 -4.01 11.85 3.73
CA ASN A 113 -2.89 10.94 3.95
C ASN A 113 -3.37 9.50 4.10
N LEU A 114 -2.79 8.55 3.35
CA LEU A 114 -2.96 7.11 3.48
C LEU A 114 -1.67 6.50 4.02
N ILE A 115 -1.70 5.99 5.24
CA ILE A 115 -0.56 5.40 5.92
C ILE A 115 -0.72 3.88 5.96
N LEU A 116 0.18 3.17 5.30
CA LEU A 116 0.14 1.71 5.16
C LEU A 116 1.27 1.02 5.92
N SER A 117 0.92 -0.03 6.65
CA SER A 117 1.87 -0.89 7.36
C SER A 117 1.41 -2.34 7.35
N ASP A 118 2.36 -3.29 7.50
CA ASP A 118 2.08 -4.71 7.76
C ASP A 118 1.74 -4.98 9.25
N ARG A 119 1.88 -3.98 10.13
CA ARG A 119 1.70 -4.13 11.58
C ARG A 119 0.72 -3.09 12.12
N LEU A 120 -0.34 -3.57 12.76
CA LEU A 120 -1.31 -2.69 13.44
C LEU A 120 -0.66 -1.88 14.56
N THR A 121 0.16 -2.53 15.39
CA THR A 121 0.89 -1.88 16.48
C THR A 121 1.77 -0.73 15.98
N HIS A 122 2.36 -0.86 14.78
CA HIS A 122 3.11 0.22 14.16
C HIS A 122 2.20 1.39 13.76
N LEU A 123 1.04 1.11 13.17
CA LEU A 123 0.06 2.15 12.83
C LEU A 123 -0.42 2.88 14.08
N GLU A 124 -0.71 2.16 15.17
CA GLU A 124 -1.07 2.73 16.48
C GLU A 124 0.05 3.61 17.03
N THR A 125 1.29 3.14 16.96
CA THR A 125 2.47 3.90 17.39
C THR A 125 2.61 5.21 16.62
N LEU A 126 2.49 5.18 15.30
CA LEU A 126 2.59 6.38 14.46
C LEU A 126 1.43 7.34 14.73
N MET A 127 0.19 6.83 14.83
CA MET A 127 -0.98 7.64 15.12
C MET A 127 -0.89 8.32 16.49
N ASN A 128 -0.42 7.59 17.52
CA ASN A 128 -0.27 8.12 18.88
C ASN A 128 0.84 9.17 19.01
N ARG A 129 1.82 9.17 18.08
CA ARG A 129 2.88 10.18 18.01
C ARG A 129 2.48 11.45 17.26
N LEU A 130 1.35 11.46 16.56
CA LEU A 130 0.83 12.68 15.95
C LEU A 130 0.49 13.73 17.04
N PRO A 131 0.71 15.02 16.76
CA PRO A 131 0.17 16.10 17.57
C PRO A 131 -1.32 15.91 17.85
N PRO A 132 -1.84 16.32 19.03
CA PRO A 132 -3.23 16.06 19.42
C PRO A 132 -4.28 16.59 18.43
N ASP A 133 -4.02 17.73 17.80
CA ASP A 133 -4.88 18.35 16.79
C ASP A 133 -4.97 17.50 15.50
N LEU A 134 -3.84 16.94 15.05
CA LEU A 134 -3.78 16.05 13.88
C LEU A 134 -4.32 14.67 14.20
N ARG A 135 -4.05 14.14 15.41
CA ARG A 135 -4.58 12.85 15.84
C ARG A 135 -6.11 12.82 15.88
N LYS A 136 -6.77 13.95 16.23
CA LYS A 136 -8.23 14.09 16.13
C LYS A 136 -8.76 13.95 14.70
N GLN A 137 -7.91 14.21 13.69
CA GLN A 137 -8.23 14.06 12.28
C GLN A 137 -7.81 12.69 11.72
N ALA A 138 -7.36 11.78 12.57
CA ALA A 138 -6.94 10.43 12.18
C ALA A 138 -8.05 9.41 12.41
N VAL A 139 -8.10 8.44 11.52
CA VAL A 139 -8.90 7.22 11.66
C VAL A 139 -8.02 6.01 11.34
N MET A 140 -8.29 4.89 11.99
CA MET A 140 -7.60 3.64 11.74
C MET A 140 -8.62 2.55 11.39
N ILE A 141 -8.31 1.78 10.37
CA ILE A 141 -9.10 0.63 9.94
C ILE A 141 -8.23 -0.62 9.86
N ASP A 142 -8.81 -1.76 10.27
CA ASP A 142 -8.17 -3.06 10.26
C ASP A 142 -8.98 -4.08 9.45
N GLY A 143 -8.30 -4.97 8.72
CA GLY A 143 -8.91 -6.10 8.01
C GLY A 143 -9.58 -7.13 8.93
N LYS A 144 -9.27 -7.13 10.23
CA LYS A 144 -9.91 -7.97 11.24
C LYS A 144 -11.30 -7.47 11.70
N MET A 145 -11.74 -6.32 11.19
CA MET A 145 -13.08 -5.78 11.45
C MET A 145 -14.16 -6.63 10.75
N THR A 146 -14.42 -7.84 11.27
CA THR A 146 -15.34 -8.82 10.67
C THR A 146 -16.74 -8.76 11.25
N THR A 147 -16.93 -8.26 12.49
CA THR A 147 -18.24 -8.12 13.12
C THR A 147 -19.07 -7.03 12.44
N LYS A 148 -20.39 -7.13 12.50
CA LYS A 148 -21.32 -6.13 11.93
C LYS A 148 -21.01 -4.71 12.44
N LYS A 149 -20.76 -4.57 13.76
CA LYS A 149 -20.40 -3.29 14.39
C LYS A 149 -19.07 -2.75 13.87
N ALA A 150 -18.06 -3.61 13.76
CA ALA A 150 -16.75 -3.21 13.29
C ALA A 150 -16.76 -2.82 11.80
N LYS A 151 -17.55 -3.53 10.96
CA LYS A 151 -17.77 -3.13 9.55
C LYS A 151 -18.42 -1.75 9.45
N ALA A 152 -19.43 -1.46 10.27
CA ALA A 152 -20.08 -0.16 10.29
C ALA A 152 -19.09 0.96 10.69
N LEU A 153 -18.23 0.73 11.69
CA LEU A 153 -17.17 1.69 12.07
C LEU A 153 -16.17 1.92 10.94
N ARG A 154 -15.80 0.86 10.21
CA ARG A 154 -14.93 0.96 9.03
C ARG A 154 -15.57 1.82 7.93
N GLU A 155 -16.84 1.56 7.61
CA GLU A 155 -17.58 2.33 6.61
C GLU A 155 -17.73 3.79 7.02
N GLN A 156 -18.01 4.06 8.30
CA GLN A 156 -18.05 5.42 8.85
C GLN A 156 -16.69 6.12 8.69
N ALA A 157 -15.58 5.46 9.04
CA ALA A 157 -14.25 6.02 8.90
C ALA A 157 -13.92 6.37 7.43
N ILE A 158 -14.28 5.50 6.48
CA ILE A 158 -14.11 5.75 5.05
C ILE A 158 -14.95 6.94 4.60
N GLU A 159 -16.18 7.03 5.05
CA GLU A 159 -17.09 8.13 4.70
C GLU A 159 -16.61 9.47 5.29
N GLU A 160 -16.07 9.49 6.49
CA GLU A 160 -15.47 10.69 7.09
C GLU A 160 -14.25 11.17 6.28
N MET A 161 -13.46 10.26 5.74
CA MET A 161 -12.38 10.58 4.81
C MET A 161 -12.90 11.11 3.47
N ARG A 162 -13.94 10.51 2.89
CA ARG A 162 -14.58 10.98 1.64
C ARG A 162 -15.12 12.39 1.76
N GLN A 163 -15.73 12.70 2.88
CA GLN A 163 -16.31 14.02 3.16
C GLN A 163 -15.27 15.05 3.58
N GLY A 164 -14.00 14.65 3.75
CA GLY A 164 -12.91 15.54 4.13
C GLY A 164 -12.91 15.93 5.62
N ARG A 165 -13.74 15.28 6.46
CA ARG A 165 -13.75 15.52 7.92
C ARG A 165 -12.52 14.93 8.62
N LYS A 166 -11.91 13.92 8.02
CA LYS A 166 -10.66 13.31 8.47
C LYS A 166 -9.60 13.43 7.38
N ARG A 167 -8.33 13.51 7.79
CA ARG A 167 -7.19 13.72 6.88
C ARG A 167 -6.16 12.61 6.90
N TYR A 168 -6.19 11.73 7.91
CA TYR A 168 -5.21 10.65 8.09
C TYR A 168 -5.94 9.31 8.18
N LEU A 169 -5.70 8.43 7.22
CA LEU A 169 -6.20 7.06 7.22
C LEU A 169 -5.04 6.09 7.45
N PHE A 170 -5.04 5.45 8.60
CA PHE A 170 -4.12 4.38 8.94
C PHE A 170 -4.75 3.03 8.59
N ALA A 171 -4.08 2.23 7.76
CA ALA A 171 -4.60 0.96 7.29
C ALA A 171 -3.50 -0.08 7.04
N THR A 172 -3.85 -1.37 7.08
CA THR A 172 -2.94 -2.42 6.64
C THR A 172 -2.89 -2.51 5.12
N TYR A 173 -1.79 -3.04 4.55
CA TYR A 173 -1.68 -3.25 3.10
C TYR A 173 -2.78 -4.15 2.54
N SER A 174 -3.30 -5.11 3.31
CA SER A 174 -4.42 -5.95 2.90
C SER A 174 -5.67 -5.14 2.58
N LEU A 175 -5.96 -4.12 3.38
CA LEU A 175 -7.11 -3.23 3.18
C LEU A 175 -6.96 -2.32 1.96
N ALA A 176 -5.73 -1.90 1.62
CA ALA A 176 -5.48 -1.15 0.40
C ALA A 176 -5.88 -1.95 -0.85
N LYS A 177 -5.83 -3.29 -0.79
CA LYS A 177 -6.29 -4.20 -1.86
C LYS A 177 -7.83 -4.27 -1.94
N GLU A 178 -8.55 -4.11 -0.84
CA GLU A 178 -9.99 -4.37 -0.71
C GLU A 178 -10.91 -3.21 -1.14
N GLY A 179 -10.44 -2.31 -1.98
CA GLY A 179 -11.34 -1.32 -2.59
C GLY A 179 -11.59 -0.07 -1.76
N LEU A 180 -10.57 0.50 -1.11
CA LEU A 180 -10.66 1.85 -0.54
C LEU A 180 -10.97 2.87 -1.65
N ASP A 181 -12.20 3.35 -1.68
CA ASP A 181 -12.64 4.36 -2.63
C ASP A 181 -12.75 5.74 -1.96
N ILE A 182 -11.61 6.43 -1.91
CA ILE A 182 -11.48 7.78 -1.33
C ILE A 182 -10.66 8.62 -2.32
N PRO A 183 -11.29 9.26 -3.32
CA PRO A 183 -10.59 9.97 -4.38
C PRO A 183 -9.73 11.16 -3.91
N ARG A 184 -10.04 11.73 -2.73
CA ARG A 184 -9.27 12.82 -2.12
C ARG A 184 -7.85 12.46 -1.72
N LEU A 185 -7.55 11.16 -1.48
CA LEU A 185 -6.22 10.72 -1.04
C LEU A 185 -5.15 11.17 -2.03
N ASP A 186 -4.18 11.95 -1.55
CA ASP A 186 -3.09 12.51 -2.36
C ASP A 186 -1.71 12.26 -1.77
N ARG A 187 -1.62 11.70 -0.56
CA ARG A 187 -0.37 11.28 0.08
C ARG A 187 -0.43 9.82 0.47
N LEU A 188 0.57 9.05 0.07
CA LEU A 188 0.74 7.63 0.42
C LEU A 188 2.03 7.43 1.18
N TYR A 189 1.99 6.69 2.27
CA TYR A 189 3.16 6.36 3.07
C TYR A 189 3.32 4.85 3.17
N LEU A 190 4.38 4.31 2.57
CA LEU A 190 4.74 2.88 2.64
C LEU A 190 5.66 2.67 3.84
N THR A 191 5.08 2.54 5.04
CA THR A 191 5.81 2.62 6.31
C THR A 191 6.51 1.34 6.73
N THR A 192 6.20 0.19 6.11
CA THR A 192 6.95 -1.06 6.26
C THR A 192 7.37 -1.60 4.90
N PRO A 193 8.46 -2.38 4.83
CA PRO A 193 8.96 -2.90 3.56
C PRO A 193 7.92 -3.72 2.83
N GLN A 194 7.70 -3.41 1.58
CA GLN A 194 6.80 -4.14 0.68
C GLN A 194 7.50 -4.36 -0.66
N LYS A 195 7.31 -5.50 -1.29
CA LYS A 195 7.91 -5.84 -2.60
C LYS A 195 6.90 -6.46 -3.58
N ASP A 196 5.70 -6.78 -3.11
CA ASP A 196 4.65 -7.37 -3.96
C ASP A 196 4.15 -6.34 -4.97
N TYR A 197 4.24 -6.69 -6.25
CA TYR A 197 3.85 -5.83 -7.36
C TYR A 197 2.39 -5.37 -7.26
N ALA A 198 1.48 -6.31 -6.96
CA ALA A 198 0.04 -6.00 -6.91
C ALA A 198 -0.28 -5.06 -5.75
N VAL A 199 0.36 -5.26 -4.59
CA VAL A 199 0.18 -4.39 -3.41
C VAL A 199 0.61 -2.97 -3.73
N ILE A 200 1.81 -2.80 -4.30
CA ILE A 200 2.37 -1.48 -4.63
C ILE A 200 1.50 -0.79 -5.69
N THR A 201 1.17 -1.49 -6.79
CA THR A 201 0.33 -0.95 -7.87
C THR A 201 -1.03 -0.49 -7.35
N GLN A 202 -1.68 -1.32 -6.54
CA GLN A 202 -2.98 -0.97 -5.97
C GLN A 202 -2.89 0.19 -4.98
N SER A 203 -1.82 0.26 -4.16
CA SER A 203 -1.61 1.38 -3.24
C SER A 203 -1.39 2.70 -3.98
N ILE A 204 -0.56 2.71 -5.03
CA ILE A 204 -0.36 3.87 -5.92
C ILE A 204 -1.69 4.28 -6.56
N GLY A 205 -2.47 3.32 -7.06
CA GLY A 205 -3.78 3.57 -7.66
C GLY A 205 -4.78 4.25 -6.71
N ARG A 206 -4.63 4.13 -5.38
CA ARG A 206 -5.51 4.81 -4.41
C ARG A 206 -5.33 6.32 -4.43
N ILE A 207 -4.10 6.79 -4.62
CA ILE A 207 -3.79 8.21 -4.63
C ILE A 207 -3.73 8.80 -6.04
N ALA A 208 -3.75 7.98 -7.09
CA ALA A 208 -3.69 8.42 -8.48
C ALA A 208 -5.04 8.91 -9.03
N ARG A 209 -6.15 8.69 -8.35
CA ARG A 209 -7.48 9.10 -8.83
C ARG A 209 -7.61 10.61 -8.90
N THR A 210 -8.25 11.11 -9.95
CA THR A 210 -8.58 12.54 -10.07
C THR A 210 -9.65 12.92 -9.06
N PHE A 211 -9.53 14.13 -8.51
CA PHE A 211 -10.50 14.75 -7.64
C PHE A 211 -10.37 16.27 -7.75
N GLU A 212 -11.48 17.01 -7.71
CA GLU A 212 -11.49 18.45 -7.81
C GLU A 212 -10.67 19.10 -6.68
N GLY A 213 -9.79 20.04 -7.02
CA GLY A 213 -8.92 20.71 -6.06
C GLY A 213 -7.75 19.87 -5.52
N LYS A 214 -7.59 18.63 -6.00
CA LYS A 214 -6.49 17.77 -5.59
C LYS A 214 -5.18 18.16 -6.28
N GLY A 215 -4.13 18.37 -5.46
CA GLY A 215 -2.78 18.62 -5.95
C GLY A 215 -2.08 17.34 -6.43
N GLU A 216 -0.82 17.46 -6.84
CA GLU A 216 0.02 16.35 -7.28
C GLU A 216 0.11 15.27 -6.19
N PRO A 217 -0.24 14.00 -6.50
CA PRO A 217 -0.16 12.93 -5.53
C PRO A 217 1.29 12.47 -5.32
N ILE A 218 1.68 12.30 -4.04
CA ILE A 218 3.04 11.90 -3.65
C ILE A 218 3.01 10.62 -2.82
N ALA A 219 3.86 9.66 -3.20
CA ALA A 219 4.12 8.43 -2.45
C ALA A 219 5.47 8.52 -1.73
N TYR A 220 5.46 8.48 -0.42
CA TYR A 220 6.62 8.41 0.45
C TYR A 220 7.06 6.95 0.60
N ASP A 221 8.27 6.64 0.16
CA ASP A 221 8.86 5.30 0.24
C ASP A 221 10.07 5.33 1.18
N TYR A 222 9.92 4.73 2.37
CA TYR A 222 11.00 4.70 3.37
C TYR A 222 11.99 3.60 3.04
N VAL A 223 13.22 4.03 2.69
CA VAL A 223 14.32 3.19 2.25
C VAL A 223 15.28 2.96 3.41
N ASP A 224 15.31 1.76 3.94
CA ASP A 224 16.21 1.34 5.01
C ASP A 224 17.54 0.92 4.37
N ASP A 225 18.36 1.92 3.99
CA ASP A 225 19.51 1.85 3.09
C ASP A 225 20.73 1.13 3.67
N GLY A 226 20.86 1.02 4.99
CA GLY A 226 21.90 0.23 5.65
C GLY A 226 21.63 -1.29 5.67
N ILE A 227 20.51 -1.78 5.13
CA ILE A 227 20.17 -3.20 5.07
C ILE A 227 20.07 -3.65 3.61
N GLN A 228 21.08 -4.35 3.09
CA GLN A 228 21.20 -4.74 1.67
C GLN A 228 19.96 -5.49 1.14
N TYR A 229 19.33 -6.33 1.97
CA TYR A 229 18.08 -7.02 1.61
C TYR A 229 16.98 -6.02 1.28
N LEU A 230 16.83 -4.93 2.06
CA LEU A 230 15.81 -3.90 1.85
C LEU A 230 16.14 -2.97 0.69
N VAL A 231 17.44 -2.69 0.44
CA VAL A 231 17.88 -1.99 -0.77
C VAL A 231 17.48 -2.76 -2.03
N ARG A 232 17.67 -4.10 -2.05
CA ARG A 232 17.21 -4.95 -3.16
C ARG A 232 15.68 -4.92 -3.30
N SER A 233 14.94 -4.90 -2.19
CA SER A 233 13.49 -4.78 -2.19
C SER A 233 13.02 -3.43 -2.73
N TYR A 234 13.71 -2.34 -2.37
CA TYR A 234 13.47 -1.01 -2.92
C TYR A 234 13.70 -0.96 -4.44
N LYS A 235 14.80 -1.54 -4.95
CA LYS A 235 15.05 -1.63 -6.40
C LYS A 235 13.92 -2.33 -7.15
N LYS A 236 13.30 -3.37 -6.55
CA LYS A 236 12.10 -4.02 -7.10
C LYS A 236 10.90 -3.08 -7.12
N ARG A 237 10.67 -2.30 -6.04
CA ARG A 237 9.62 -1.27 -6.03
C ARG A 237 9.84 -0.21 -7.10
N CYS A 238 11.07 0.24 -7.32
CA CYS A 238 11.39 1.18 -8.40
C CYS A 238 10.96 0.67 -9.78
N THR A 239 11.13 -0.62 -10.05
CA THR A 239 10.65 -1.25 -11.29
C THR A 239 9.13 -1.18 -11.38
N THR A 240 8.42 -1.42 -10.26
CA THR A 240 6.96 -1.31 -10.19
C THR A 240 6.51 0.12 -10.41
N TYR A 241 7.14 1.11 -9.76
CA TYR A 241 6.82 2.53 -9.93
C TYR A 241 6.95 2.98 -11.38
N ARG A 242 8.04 2.58 -12.08
CA ARG A 242 8.21 2.88 -13.52
C ARG A 242 7.10 2.27 -14.36
N LYS A 243 6.69 1.02 -14.08
CA LYS A 243 5.56 0.37 -14.76
C LYS A 243 4.22 1.06 -14.48
N CYS A 244 4.07 1.72 -13.35
CA CYS A 244 2.90 2.53 -13.02
C CYS A 244 2.96 3.96 -13.58
N GLY A 245 3.99 4.32 -14.35
CA GLY A 245 4.17 5.67 -14.89
C GLY A 245 4.50 6.72 -13.82
N CYS A 246 5.01 6.31 -12.64
CA CYS A 246 5.39 7.24 -11.59
C CYS A 246 6.66 8.02 -11.94
N LYS A 247 6.73 9.28 -11.49
CA LYS A 247 7.93 10.10 -11.51
C LYS A 247 8.69 9.94 -10.19
N PHE A 248 9.99 10.21 -10.18
CA PHE A 248 10.78 10.24 -8.95
C PHE A 248 11.14 11.69 -8.61
N ILE A 249 10.93 12.05 -7.34
CA ILE A 249 11.42 13.30 -6.79
C ILE A 249 12.87 13.06 -6.35
N GLU A 250 13.81 13.75 -7.00
CA GLU A 250 15.21 13.76 -6.56
C GLU A 250 15.31 14.57 -5.28
N GLN A 251 15.87 13.99 -4.21
CA GLN A 251 16.26 14.78 -3.05
C GLN A 251 17.59 15.47 -3.41
N GLU A 252 17.60 16.78 -3.32
CA GLU A 252 18.87 17.50 -3.29
C GLU A 252 19.66 16.98 -2.09
N VAL A 253 20.73 16.24 -2.38
CA VAL A 253 21.69 15.86 -1.35
C VAL A 253 22.37 17.15 -0.91
N SER A 254 21.91 17.73 0.19
CA SER A 254 22.66 18.80 0.86
C SER A 254 24.05 18.23 1.16
N LYS A 255 25.05 18.77 0.45
CA LYS A 255 26.47 18.45 0.65
C LYS A 255 26.93 18.94 2.01
#